data_71627bb2eeaf1b1d9a43bc1ef1675e67
#
_entry.id   71627bb2eeaf1b1d9a43bc1ef1675e67
#
_cell.length_a   1.000
_cell.length_b   1.000
_cell.length_c   1.000
_cell.angle_alpha   90.00
_cell.angle_beta   90.00
_cell.angle_gamma   90.00
#
_symmetry.space_group_name_H-M   'P 1'
#
loop_
_entity.id
_entity.type
_entity.pdbx_description
1 polymer ?
#
loop_
_entity_poly.entity_id
_entity_poly.type
_entity_poly.pdbx_seq_one_letter_code
_entity_poly.pdbx_strand_id
1 'polypeptide(L)'
;MRFVVTLFVSLCSALTAHAGQSAALERGTAIIDPLALRELDHGRLGLSGIFRPAGSSGAEITGSQLFALPAMAPVRRALDDEYDRYIARHTSSLPNESIGVGTAFDFQLFDRALLYSNDTRFVLAGIVNRMDRSYLSEANCGEIRLIYRLARMGAPEIGENAVSPRLPMTLNVVLKAKGDHEIDSNGAAITCAAIARRWLAAGDLAVTGTELAEKLVSKDGPLDLIKPENIDRIETNLQIAHAPKSAIRDFRTDYLMKVFNYNAKAQIFEQAPLENQIDRERILADEDLKRDFKTWLLDPTHFGELDRGTILIPDKFLATVAVAPTPVGFTSSDLQPAFGLVQGDGATADPVFKESDVVAALKKAADAGLTLQNIRSPAGFERRLNDVTCSGCHQTRGIGGFHFPGVDWMAAKPSNSTVVPASPHFFGDQVRRRDILTTLRDGTQPDFSRGFSSRPQSRGSTELAGTAYEDGWGALCYQQKPDAADNDISFRSWTCAEGLACQAVDKASRMGMCFVKGR
;
A
#
# COMPACT_ATOMS: atom_id res chain seq x y z
N MET A 1 48.25 -13.85 -20.08
CA MET A 1 47.84 -13.53 -18.70
C MET A 1 47.40 -12.07 -18.50
N ARG A 2 47.41 -11.19 -19.49
CA ARG A 2 46.95 -9.79 -19.37
C ARG A 2 45.48 -9.53 -19.79
N PHE A 3 44.84 -10.44 -20.49
CA PHE A 3 43.47 -10.27 -21.01
C PHE A 3 42.35 -10.66 -20.00
N VAL A 4 42.67 -11.50 -19.01
CA VAL A 4 41.66 -11.98 -18.03
C VAL A 4 41.38 -10.96 -16.93
N VAL A 5 42.38 -10.12 -16.59
CA VAL A 5 42.21 -9.11 -15.52
C VAL A 5 41.34 -7.95 -15.97
N THR A 6 41.34 -7.58 -17.24
CA THR A 6 40.53 -6.45 -17.74
C THR A 6 39.04 -6.81 -17.83
N LEU A 7 38.70 -8.08 -18.07
CA LEU A 7 37.30 -8.52 -18.13
C LEU A 7 36.64 -8.57 -16.73
N PHE A 8 37.44 -8.93 -15.70
CA PHE A 8 36.92 -9.00 -14.32
C PHE A 8 36.64 -7.62 -13.70
N VAL A 9 37.45 -6.61 -14.04
CA VAL A 9 37.24 -5.23 -13.56
C VAL A 9 36.02 -4.60 -14.23
N SER A 10 35.77 -4.89 -15.51
CA SER A 10 34.55 -4.38 -16.19
C SER A 10 33.25 -5.02 -15.67
N LEU A 11 33.30 -6.30 -15.26
CA LEU A 11 32.10 -6.97 -14.69
C LEU A 11 31.76 -6.45 -13.30
N CYS A 12 32.76 -6.15 -12.45
CA CYS A 12 32.54 -5.56 -11.14
C CYS A 12 32.01 -4.12 -11.22
N SER A 13 32.45 -3.35 -12.23
CA SER A 13 31.97 -1.97 -12.41
C SER A 13 30.51 -1.91 -12.89
N ALA A 14 30.04 -2.88 -13.66
CA ALA A 14 28.65 -2.94 -14.11
C ALA A 14 27.67 -3.32 -12.97
N LEU A 15 28.09 -4.20 -12.06
CA LEU A 15 27.27 -4.59 -10.90
C LEU A 15 27.10 -3.46 -9.87
N THR A 16 28.13 -2.63 -9.69
CA THR A 16 28.05 -1.46 -8.79
C THR A 16 27.19 -0.33 -9.35
N ALA A 17 27.16 -0.16 -10.68
CA ALA A 17 26.32 0.85 -11.32
C ALA A 17 24.81 0.54 -11.19
N HIS A 18 24.41 -0.73 -11.26
CA HIS A 18 23.00 -1.13 -11.11
C HIS A 18 22.49 -0.96 -9.66
N ALA A 19 23.28 -1.33 -8.66
CA ALA A 19 22.93 -1.14 -7.26
C ALA A 19 22.80 0.36 -6.90
N GLY A 20 23.67 1.22 -7.46
CA GLY A 20 23.60 2.66 -7.26
C GLY A 20 22.36 3.32 -7.87
N GLN A 21 21.89 2.83 -9.01
CA GLN A 21 20.73 3.39 -9.71
C GLN A 21 19.42 3.05 -9.01
N SER A 22 19.28 1.84 -8.45
CA SER A 22 18.12 1.45 -7.64
C SER A 22 18.00 2.28 -6.36
N ALA A 23 19.09 2.46 -5.62
CA ALA A 23 19.09 3.25 -4.40
C ALA A 23 18.75 4.74 -4.65
N ALA A 24 19.22 5.32 -5.75
CA ALA A 24 18.90 6.70 -6.12
C ALA A 24 17.41 6.86 -6.50
N LEU A 25 16.80 5.87 -7.14
CA LEU A 25 15.38 5.89 -7.50
C LEU A 25 14.49 5.92 -6.26
N GLU A 26 14.74 5.07 -5.29
CA GLU A 26 13.96 4.95 -4.06
C GLU A 26 14.08 6.21 -3.19
N ARG A 27 15.24 6.82 -3.08
CA ARG A 27 15.47 8.05 -2.32
C ARG A 27 14.69 9.25 -2.84
N GLY A 28 14.45 9.33 -4.15
CA GLY A 28 13.67 10.41 -4.76
C GLY A 28 12.16 10.30 -4.52
N THR A 29 11.64 9.12 -4.16
CA THR A 29 10.21 8.87 -3.95
C THR A 29 9.91 8.27 -2.59
N ALA A 30 10.92 7.69 -1.93
CA ALA A 30 10.81 7.14 -0.59
C ALA A 30 12.17 7.15 0.11
N ILE A 31 12.14 7.18 1.43
CA ILE A 31 13.31 7.08 2.29
C ILE A 31 13.24 5.72 2.97
N ILE A 32 14.22 4.87 2.66
CA ILE A 32 14.31 3.50 3.14
C ILE A 32 15.71 3.16 3.69
N ASP A 33 16.60 4.13 3.82
CA ASP A 33 17.90 3.92 4.46
C ASP A 33 17.71 3.60 5.95
N PRO A 34 18.14 2.42 6.43
CA PRO A 34 17.83 1.96 7.78
C PRO A 34 18.40 2.88 8.88
N LEU A 35 19.62 3.36 8.67
CA LEU A 35 20.29 4.21 9.67
C LEU A 35 19.71 5.62 9.68
N ALA A 36 19.36 6.16 8.52
CA ALA A 36 18.67 7.45 8.45
C ALA A 36 17.28 7.38 9.09
N LEU A 37 16.52 6.30 8.87
CA LEU A 37 15.22 6.10 9.50
C LEU A 37 15.35 6.02 11.03
N ARG A 38 16.38 5.35 11.56
CA ARG A 38 16.66 5.31 12.99
C ARG A 38 16.89 6.71 13.56
N GLU A 39 17.75 7.50 12.93
CA GLU A 39 18.05 8.86 13.39
C GLU A 39 16.80 9.77 13.32
N LEU A 40 15.99 9.61 12.28
CA LEU A 40 14.73 10.35 12.14
C LEU A 40 13.68 9.92 13.17
N ASP A 41 13.64 8.63 13.54
CA ASP A 41 12.76 8.07 14.57
C ASP A 41 13.12 8.60 15.98
N HIS A 42 14.40 8.62 16.30
CA HIS A 42 14.90 9.19 17.56
C HIS A 42 14.82 10.74 17.57
N GLY A 43 14.61 11.35 16.40
CA GLY A 43 14.47 12.79 16.21
C GLY A 43 13.00 13.25 16.12
N ARG A 44 12.80 14.33 15.36
CA ARG A 44 11.49 14.99 15.23
C ARG A 44 10.41 14.18 14.51
N LEU A 45 10.78 13.13 13.79
CA LEU A 45 9.84 12.27 13.07
C LEU A 45 9.52 10.96 13.81
N GLY A 46 10.01 10.76 15.01
CA GLY A 46 9.44 9.77 15.91
C GLY A 46 8.04 10.17 16.36
N LEU A 47 7.20 9.22 16.77
CA LEU A 47 5.82 9.54 17.19
C LEU A 47 5.76 10.53 18.35
N SER A 48 6.75 10.57 19.20
CA SER A 48 6.83 11.59 20.26
C SER A 48 6.99 13.01 19.71
N GLY A 49 7.76 13.18 18.62
CA GLY A 49 7.92 14.46 17.93
C GLY A 49 6.67 14.88 17.14
N ILE A 50 5.88 13.92 16.71
CA ILE A 50 4.66 14.15 15.91
C ILE A 50 3.45 14.45 16.81
N PHE A 51 3.28 13.73 17.94
CA PHE A 51 2.06 13.79 18.75
C PHE A 51 2.19 14.54 20.08
N ARG A 52 3.41 14.88 20.51
CA ARG A 52 3.60 15.68 21.74
C ARG A 52 3.74 17.17 21.42
N PRO A 53 3.31 18.03 22.35
CA PRO A 53 3.52 19.47 22.20
C PRO A 53 5.01 19.83 22.11
N ALA A 54 5.33 20.84 21.34
CA ALA A 54 6.68 21.39 21.24
C ALA A 54 7.24 21.71 22.65
N GLY A 55 8.45 21.22 22.96
CA GLY A 55 9.12 21.44 24.25
C GLY A 55 8.96 20.30 25.26
N SER A 56 8.18 19.27 25.00
CA SER A 56 8.20 18.05 25.81
C SER A 56 9.50 17.26 25.51
N SER A 57 10.26 16.92 26.56
CA SER A 57 11.55 16.21 26.43
C SER A 57 11.37 14.88 25.69
N GLY A 58 12.27 14.61 24.75
CA GLY A 58 12.26 13.56 23.74
C GLY A 58 12.27 12.09 24.19
N ALA A 59 11.59 11.74 25.27
CA ALA A 59 11.38 10.33 25.61
C ALA A 59 10.46 9.69 24.57
N GLU A 60 10.82 8.50 24.10
CA GLU A 60 10.00 7.68 23.22
C GLU A 60 8.60 7.47 23.81
N ILE A 61 7.58 7.47 22.96
CA ILE A 61 6.20 7.23 23.38
C ILE A 61 5.88 5.73 23.27
N THR A 62 5.46 5.11 24.37
CA THR A 62 5.03 3.70 24.38
C THR A 62 3.65 3.54 23.75
N GLY A 63 3.26 2.30 23.40
CA GLY A 63 1.91 2.00 22.93
C GLY A 63 0.84 2.45 23.93
N SER A 64 1.05 2.16 25.22
CA SER A 64 0.17 2.60 26.31
C SER A 64 0.02 4.13 26.34
N GLN A 65 1.12 4.86 26.28
CA GLN A 65 1.10 6.33 26.30
C GLN A 65 0.47 6.94 25.06
N LEU A 66 0.74 6.36 23.87
CA LEU A 66 0.15 6.82 22.61
C LEU A 66 -1.37 6.74 22.64
N PHE A 67 -1.91 5.58 23.01
CA PHE A 67 -3.36 5.36 23.04
C PHE A 67 -4.05 5.97 24.28
N ALA A 68 -3.29 6.51 25.23
CA ALA A 68 -3.79 7.34 26.32
C ALA A 68 -3.94 8.83 25.95
N LEU A 69 -3.36 9.26 24.81
CA LEU A 69 -3.53 10.63 24.34
C LEU A 69 -5.00 10.92 24.02
N PRO A 70 -5.55 12.07 24.42
CA PRO A 70 -6.93 12.45 24.08
C PRO A 70 -7.24 12.36 22.60
N ALA A 71 -6.28 12.76 21.74
CA ALA A 71 -6.39 12.67 20.29
C ALA A 71 -6.60 11.24 19.77
N MET A 72 -6.09 10.24 20.49
CA MET A 72 -6.14 8.82 20.10
C MET A 72 -7.31 8.05 20.76
N ALA A 73 -8.07 8.65 21.66
CA ALA A 73 -9.18 7.96 22.34
C ALA A 73 -10.26 7.42 21.38
N PRO A 74 -10.69 8.14 20.33
CA PRO A 74 -11.62 7.59 19.35
C PRO A 74 -10.99 6.45 18.52
N VAL A 75 -9.71 6.54 18.21
CA VAL A 75 -8.96 5.50 17.49
C VAL A 75 -8.95 4.21 18.29
N ARG A 76 -8.59 4.29 19.58
CA ARG A 76 -8.58 3.14 20.49
C ARG A 76 -9.95 2.46 20.53
N ARG A 77 -11.03 3.20 20.78
CA ARG A 77 -12.39 2.63 20.81
C ARG A 77 -12.75 1.94 19.51
N ALA A 78 -12.51 2.59 18.37
CA ALA A 78 -12.86 2.04 17.07
C ALA A 78 -12.04 0.80 16.71
N LEU A 79 -10.78 0.71 17.15
CA LEU A 79 -9.96 -0.49 16.96
C LEU A 79 -10.43 -1.63 17.87
N ASP A 80 -10.76 -1.34 19.13
CA ASP A 80 -11.26 -2.35 20.07
C ASP A 80 -12.60 -2.92 19.60
N ASP A 81 -13.56 -2.05 19.23
CA ASP A 81 -14.88 -2.44 18.76
C ASP A 81 -14.79 -3.29 17.48
N GLU A 82 -13.91 -2.93 16.56
CA GLU A 82 -13.77 -3.65 15.30
C GLU A 82 -13.06 -4.99 15.46
N TYR A 83 -12.06 -5.04 16.33
CA TYR A 83 -11.38 -6.27 16.67
C TYR A 83 -12.34 -7.28 17.31
N ASP A 84 -13.20 -6.83 18.24
CA ASP A 84 -14.21 -7.68 18.89
C ASP A 84 -15.25 -8.18 17.87
N ARG A 85 -15.69 -7.33 16.93
CA ARG A 85 -16.56 -7.73 15.81
C ARG A 85 -15.89 -8.75 14.90
N TYR A 86 -14.61 -8.55 14.57
CA TYR A 86 -13.83 -9.50 13.77
C TYR A 86 -13.78 -10.87 14.45
N ILE A 87 -13.43 -10.92 15.75
CA ILE A 87 -13.37 -12.17 16.51
C ILE A 87 -14.72 -12.88 16.53
N ALA A 88 -15.80 -12.15 16.81
CA ALA A 88 -17.15 -12.74 16.84
C ALA A 88 -17.55 -13.33 15.48
N ARG A 89 -17.33 -12.60 14.40
CA ARG A 89 -17.61 -13.05 13.02
C ARG A 89 -16.77 -14.28 12.65
N HIS A 90 -15.47 -14.22 12.89
CA HIS A 90 -14.55 -15.31 12.57
C HIS A 90 -14.89 -16.59 13.35
N THR A 91 -15.12 -16.48 14.67
CA THR A 91 -15.50 -17.62 15.51
C THR A 91 -16.80 -18.27 15.06
N SER A 92 -17.76 -17.45 14.61
CA SER A 92 -19.02 -17.95 14.05
C SER A 92 -18.85 -18.66 12.71
N SER A 93 -18.04 -18.10 11.82
CA SER A 93 -17.84 -18.60 10.46
C SER A 93 -16.86 -19.77 10.39
N LEU A 94 -15.83 -19.78 11.24
CA LEU A 94 -14.75 -20.74 11.26
C LEU A 94 -14.52 -21.31 12.67
N PRO A 95 -15.49 -22.06 13.25
CA PRO A 95 -15.46 -22.50 14.64
C PRO A 95 -14.30 -23.47 14.94
N ASN A 96 -13.71 -24.07 13.91
CA ASN A 96 -12.57 -24.99 14.04
C ASN A 96 -11.20 -24.29 13.91
N GLU A 97 -11.19 -22.99 13.77
CA GLU A 97 -9.97 -22.19 13.78
C GLU A 97 -9.72 -21.53 15.14
N SER A 98 -8.48 -21.28 15.44
CA SER A 98 -8.05 -20.44 16.55
C SER A 98 -7.62 -19.10 15.99
N ILE A 99 -8.21 -18.04 16.53
CA ILE A 99 -7.66 -16.71 16.40
C ILE A 99 -6.75 -16.52 17.60
N GLY A 100 -5.55 -16.15 17.38
CA GLY A 100 -4.90 -15.81 18.54
C GLY A 100 -3.48 -16.08 18.74
N VAL A 101 -3.20 -15.88 19.93
CA VAL A 101 -1.94 -15.69 20.56
C VAL A 101 -1.55 -17.02 21.16
N GLY A 102 -0.49 -17.58 20.70
CA GLY A 102 0.14 -18.70 21.34
C GLY A 102 1.63 -18.50 21.32
N THR A 103 2.34 -19.06 22.28
CA THR A 103 3.80 -19.03 22.35
C THR A 103 4.50 -19.50 21.07
N ALA A 104 3.81 -20.32 20.24
CA ALA A 104 4.28 -20.73 18.92
C ALA A 104 4.18 -19.61 17.84
N PHE A 105 3.52 -18.50 18.15
CA PHE A 105 3.19 -17.42 17.20
C PHE A 105 3.64 -16.04 17.69
N ASP A 106 4.50 -15.95 18.68
CA ASP A 106 4.90 -14.71 19.37
C ASP A 106 5.31 -13.55 18.45
N PHE A 107 5.68 -13.83 17.21
CA PHE A 107 6.12 -12.83 16.25
C PHE A 107 5.14 -12.60 15.10
N GLN A 108 4.08 -13.41 15.00
CA GLN A 108 3.23 -13.47 13.81
C GLN A 108 1.78 -13.12 14.12
N LEU A 109 1.40 -13.07 15.39
CA LEU A 109 0.04 -12.83 15.81
C LEU A 109 -0.10 -11.47 16.45
N PHE A 110 -1.17 -10.76 16.05
CA PHE A 110 -1.59 -9.55 16.74
C PHE A 110 -2.25 -9.95 18.07
N ASP A 111 -1.68 -9.44 19.16
CA ASP A 111 -2.31 -9.43 20.48
C ASP A 111 -2.69 -8.00 20.83
N ARG A 112 -3.98 -7.75 21.05
CA ARG A 112 -4.50 -6.43 21.41
C ARG A 112 -3.81 -5.86 22.67
N ALA A 113 -3.41 -6.71 23.62
CA ALA A 113 -2.69 -6.28 24.81
C ALA A 113 -1.35 -5.59 24.48
N LEU A 114 -0.67 -6.02 23.43
CA LEU A 114 0.59 -5.42 22.98
C LEU A 114 0.39 -4.00 22.45
N LEU A 115 -0.77 -3.70 21.89
CA LEU A 115 -1.07 -2.37 21.36
C LEU A 115 -1.07 -1.31 22.47
N TYR A 116 -1.49 -1.71 23.68
CA TYR A 116 -1.62 -0.82 24.83
C TYR A 116 -0.56 -1.09 25.92
N SER A 117 0.53 -1.76 25.57
CA SER A 117 1.61 -2.10 26.49
C SER A 117 2.61 -0.95 26.66
N ASN A 118 3.27 -0.92 27.82
CA ASN A 118 4.46 -0.10 28.05
C ASN A 118 5.73 -0.74 27.47
N ASP A 119 5.66 -2.01 27.07
CA ASP A 119 6.79 -2.75 26.50
C ASP A 119 6.82 -2.69 24.96
N THR A 120 5.97 -1.88 24.38
CA THR A 120 5.88 -1.69 22.93
C THR A 120 5.93 -0.22 22.55
N ARG A 121 6.41 0.06 21.34
CA ARG A 121 6.31 1.37 20.69
C ARG A 121 6.16 1.22 19.18
N PHE A 122 5.79 2.26 18.52
CA PHE A 122 5.84 2.32 17.07
C PHE A 122 7.16 2.94 16.61
N VAL A 123 7.85 2.28 15.71
CA VAL A 123 9.13 2.70 15.13
C VAL A 123 8.96 3.08 13.67
N LEU A 124 9.64 4.15 13.24
CA LEU A 124 9.60 4.63 11.87
C LEU A 124 10.25 3.61 10.93
N ALA A 125 9.49 3.06 10.01
CA ALA A 125 9.90 1.99 9.11
C ALA A 125 10.00 2.43 7.64
N GLY A 126 9.68 3.69 7.34
CA GLY A 126 9.78 4.27 6.01
C GLY A 126 9.09 5.61 5.91
N ILE A 127 9.50 6.41 4.92
CA ILE A 127 8.83 7.66 4.57
C ILE A 127 8.56 7.63 3.07
N VAL A 128 7.32 7.91 2.67
CA VAL A 128 6.91 7.81 1.27
C VAL A 128 6.36 9.14 0.80
N ASN A 129 6.91 9.62 -0.31
CA ASN A 129 6.35 10.73 -1.05
C ASN A 129 5.16 10.23 -1.88
N ARG A 130 4.02 10.89 -1.71
CA ARG A 130 2.78 10.64 -2.44
C ARG A 130 2.28 11.90 -3.16
N MET A 131 3.20 12.67 -3.75
CA MET A 131 2.84 13.76 -4.64
C MET A 131 2.16 13.26 -5.93
N ASP A 132 2.25 11.96 -6.24
CA ASP A 132 1.43 11.29 -7.24
C ASP A 132 -0.09 11.38 -6.94
N ARG A 133 -0.46 11.87 -5.78
CA ARG A 133 -1.83 12.12 -5.34
C ARG A 133 -2.18 13.63 -5.30
N SER A 134 -1.35 14.48 -5.85
CA SER A 134 -1.61 15.93 -5.85
C SER A 134 -2.90 16.33 -6.58
N TYR A 135 -3.43 15.48 -7.47
CA TYR A 135 -4.74 15.69 -8.09
C TYR A 135 -5.91 15.69 -7.09
N LEU A 136 -5.73 15.14 -5.88
CA LEU A 136 -6.74 15.18 -4.81
C LEU A 136 -6.75 16.52 -4.08
N SER A 137 -5.61 17.19 -4.00
CA SER A 137 -5.46 18.48 -3.35
C SER A 137 -4.25 19.21 -3.92
N GLU A 138 -4.48 19.98 -4.97
CA GLU A 138 -3.43 20.79 -5.60
C GLU A 138 -2.80 21.79 -4.62
N ALA A 139 -3.61 22.36 -3.74
CA ALA A 139 -3.14 23.31 -2.72
C ALA A 139 -2.06 22.74 -1.80
N ASN A 140 -2.15 21.46 -1.48
CA ASN A 140 -1.22 20.78 -0.57
C ASN A 140 -0.14 19.94 -1.28
N CYS A 141 -0.17 19.88 -2.61
CA CYS A 141 0.79 19.14 -3.44
C CYS A 141 0.82 17.63 -3.18
N GLY A 142 -0.28 17.05 -2.72
CA GLY A 142 -0.36 15.64 -2.34
C GLY A 142 0.04 15.39 -0.88
N GLU A 143 0.58 14.22 -0.61
CA GLU A 143 0.78 13.67 0.74
C GLU A 143 2.23 13.22 0.96
N ILE A 144 2.68 13.26 2.21
CA ILE A 144 3.85 12.53 2.70
C ILE A 144 3.39 11.56 3.78
N ARG A 145 3.84 10.33 3.72
CA ARG A 145 3.43 9.28 4.65
C ARG A 145 4.60 8.81 5.49
N LEU A 146 4.45 8.91 6.80
CA LEU A 146 5.37 8.34 7.78
C LEU A 146 4.83 6.97 8.19
N ILE A 147 5.58 5.92 7.90
CA ILE A 147 5.18 4.54 8.11
C ILE A 147 5.80 4.04 9.41
N TYR A 148 4.98 3.71 10.38
CA TYR A 148 5.45 3.16 11.66
C TYR A 148 5.03 1.71 11.81
N ARG A 149 5.89 0.91 12.42
CA ARG A 149 5.63 -0.47 12.80
C ARG A 149 5.64 -0.62 14.31
N LEU A 150 4.68 -1.36 14.84
CA LEU A 150 4.70 -1.75 16.25
C LEU A 150 5.91 -2.66 16.51
N ALA A 151 6.63 -2.43 17.59
CA ALA A 151 7.80 -3.21 17.99
C ALA A 151 7.86 -3.36 19.51
N ARG A 152 8.48 -4.46 19.99
CA ARG A 152 8.80 -4.63 21.41
C ARG A 152 9.97 -3.75 21.80
N MET A 153 9.91 -3.16 22.97
CA MET A 153 11.01 -2.40 23.57
C MET A 153 12.02 -3.34 24.24
N GLY A 154 13.27 -2.87 24.38
CA GLY A 154 14.32 -3.61 25.07
C GLY A 154 14.98 -4.73 24.26
N ALA A 155 14.59 -4.93 22.99
CA ALA A 155 15.36 -5.76 22.08
C ALA A 155 16.67 -5.03 21.67
N PRO A 156 17.79 -5.75 21.45
CA PRO A 156 19.02 -5.13 20.97
C PRO A 156 18.74 -4.46 19.60
N GLU A 157 19.09 -3.19 19.51
CA GLU A 157 18.75 -2.38 18.32
C GLU A 157 19.49 -2.80 17.05
N ILE A 158 20.68 -3.34 17.14
CA ILE A 158 21.44 -3.82 15.96
C ILE A 158 22.43 -4.89 16.40
N GLY A 159 22.47 -6.01 15.67
CA GLY A 159 23.47 -7.06 15.82
C GLY A 159 23.26 -8.20 14.83
N GLU A 160 24.30 -8.92 14.47
CA GLU A 160 24.23 -10.03 13.51
C GLU A 160 23.22 -11.12 13.91
N ASN A 161 22.94 -11.24 15.21
CA ASN A 161 22.01 -12.21 15.79
C ASN A 161 20.76 -11.56 16.40
N ALA A 162 20.52 -10.27 16.16
CA ALA A 162 19.34 -9.60 16.67
C ALA A 162 18.08 -10.14 15.98
N VAL A 163 17.14 -10.60 16.79
CA VAL A 163 15.81 -11.03 16.34
C VAL A 163 14.95 -9.77 16.17
N SER A 164 14.24 -9.67 15.06
CA SER A 164 13.34 -8.53 14.83
C SER A 164 12.30 -8.42 15.96
N PRO A 165 12.22 -7.30 16.67
CA PRO A 165 11.22 -7.07 17.71
C PRO A 165 9.86 -6.68 17.13
N ARG A 166 9.69 -6.66 15.82
CA ARG A 166 8.51 -6.15 15.13
C ARG A 166 7.29 -7.00 15.37
N LEU A 167 6.18 -6.32 15.51
CA LEU A 167 4.86 -6.88 15.75
C LEU A 167 3.93 -6.60 14.56
N PRO A 168 2.88 -7.40 14.37
CA PRO A 168 2.05 -7.38 13.16
C PRO A 168 1.04 -6.21 13.14
N MET A 169 1.50 -4.97 13.30
CA MET A 169 0.69 -3.78 13.13
C MET A 169 1.47 -2.64 12.47
N THR A 170 0.81 -1.96 11.55
CA THR A 170 1.29 -0.72 10.91
C THR A 170 0.39 0.45 11.30
N LEU A 171 1.00 1.58 11.62
CA LEU A 171 0.36 2.87 11.79
C LEU A 171 1.01 3.84 10.79
N ASN A 172 0.23 4.39 9.87
CA ASN A 172 0.69 5.40 8.95
C ASN A 172 0.17 6.76 9.40
N VAL A 173 1.06 7.72 9.56
CA VAL A 173 0.70 9.13 9.71
C VAL A 173 0.81 9.78 8.33
N VAL A 174 -0.30 10.27 7.84
CA VAL A 174 -0.40 10.95 6.54
C VAL A 174 -0.43 12.43 6.79
N LEU A 175 0.50 13.14 6.15
CA LEU A 175 0.64 14.59 6.26
C LEU A 175 0.45 15.20 4.87
N LYS A 176 -0.11 16.39 4.83
CA LYS A 176 -0.05 17.24 3.62
C LYS A 176 1.41 17.49 3.26
N ALA A 177 1.77 17.45 1.98
CA ALA A 177 3.14 17.68 1.54
C ALA A 177 3.64 19.10 1.85
N LYS A 178 2.71 20.04 2.02
CA LYS A 178 2.93 21.39 2.57
C LYS A 178 1.68 21.91 3.28
N GLY A 179 1.88 22.86 4.19
CA GLY A 179 0.79 23.66 4.76
C GLY A 179 0.23 24.69 3.76
N ASP A 180 -0.92 25.26 4.11
CA ASP A 180 -1.64 26.17 3.20
C ASP A 180 -0.90 27.50 2.95
N HIS A 181 -0.09 27.96 3.90
CA HIS A 181 0.60 29.26 3.88
C HIS A 181 2.13 29.14 3.94
N GLU A 182 2.71 28.02 3.49
CA GLU A 182 4.14 27.84 3.48
C GLU A 182 4.83 28.77 2.46
N ILE A 183 5.84 29.50 2.94
CA ILE A 183 6.65 30.42 2.13
C ILE A 183 8.12 29.98 2.14
N ASP A 184 8.83 30.29 1.07
CA ASP A 184 10.27 30.10 0.96
C ASP A 184 11.08 31.21 1.68
N SER A 185 12.39 31.12 1.60
CA SER A 185 13.29 32.11 2.21
C SER A 185 13.16 33.54 1.63
N ASN A 186 12.52 33.69 0.49
CA ASN A 186 12.31 34.97 -0.19
C ASN A 186 10.88 35.50 0.03
N GLY A 187 10.07 34.80 0.84
CA GLY A 187 8.68 35.18 1.11
C GLY A 187 7.71 34.77 0.00
N ALA A 188 8.13 33.99 -0.97
CA ALA A 188 7.26 33.47 -2.02
C ALA A 188 6.57 32.17 -1.59
N ALA A 189 5.34 31.94 -2.03
CA ALA A 189 4.62 30.70 -1.75
C ALA A 189 5.35 29.48 -2.32
N ILE A 190 5.53 28.44 -1.49
CA ILE A 190 6.16 27.19 -1.92
C ILE A 190 5.24 26.47 -2.89
N THR A 191 5.77 26.18 -4.09
CA THR A 191 5.04 25.48 -5.16
C THR A 191 5.27 23.98 -5.14
N CYS A 192 4.36 23.21 -5.76
CA CYS A 192 4.55 21.76 -5.93
C CYS A 192 5.83 21.42 -6.71
N ALA A 193 6.21 22.29 -7.69
CA ALA A 193 7.47 22.15 -8.41
C ALA A 193 8.69 22.29 -7.50
N ALA A 194 8.65 23.20 -6.52
CA ALA A 194 9.73 23.37 -5.54
C ALA A 194 9.86 22.13 -4.64
N ILE A 195 8.74 21.57 -4.16
CA ILE A 195 8.74 20.35 -3.33
C ILE A 195 9.25 19.15 -4.15
N ALA A 196 8.76 18.96 -5.37
CA ALA A 196 9.22 17.90 -6.26
C ALA A 196 10.73 17.97 -6.51
N ARG A 197 11.27 19.18 -6.69
CA ARG A 197 12.71 19.42 -6.85
C ARG A 197 13.50 18.99 -5.61
N ARG A 198 13.02 19.32 -4.39
CA ARG A 198 13.66 18.90 -3.13
C ARG A 198 13.73 17.37 -3.01
N TRP A 199 12.64 16.68 -3.33
CA TRP A 199 12.58 15.21 -3.29
C TRP A 199 13.49 14.56 -4.34
N LEU A 200 13.49 15.06 -5.58
CA LEU A 200 14.38 14.55 -6.63
C LEU A 200 15.84 14.77 -6.29
N ALA A 201 16.19 15.97 -5.77
CA ALA A 201 17.55 16.27 -5.34
C ALA A 201 18.02 15.34 -4.19
N ALA A 202 17.12 14.97 -3.27
CA ALA A 202 17.42 14.01 -2.22
C ALA A 202 17.75 12.61 -2.79
N GLY A 203 17.20 12.26 -3.94
CA GLY A 203 17.53 11.01 -4.65
C GLY A 203 18.98 10.94 -5.15
N ASP A 204 19.59 12.08 -5.37
CA ASP A 204 20.95 12.19 -5.90
C ASP A 204 22.03 12.30 -4.77
N LEU A 205 21.61 12.32 -3.51
CA LEU A 205 22.54 12.38 -2.37
C LEU A 205 23.35 11.08 -2.25
N ALA A 206 24.67 11.19 -2.27
CA ALA A 206 25.59 10.05 -2.14
C ALA A 206 25.90 9.69 -0.67
N VAL A 207 25.11 10.19 0.29
CA VAL A 207 25.28 9.99 1.73
C VAL A 207 24.26 9.02 2.31
N THR A 208 24.55 8.45 3.47
CA THR A 208 23.70 7.48 4.18
C THR A 208 23.66 7.78 5.67
N GLY A 209 22.79 7.11 6.41
CA GLY A 209 22.76 7.19 7.88
C GLY A 209 22.48 8.58 8.41
N THR A 210 23.22 8.98 9.46
CA THR A 210 23.04 10.26 10.16
C THR A 210 23.18 11.46 9.23
N GLU A 211 24.20 11.48 8.37
CA GLU A 211 24.38 12.58 7.42
C GLU A 211 23.21 12.71 6.43
N LEU A 212 22.65 11.59 5.99
CA LEU A 212 21.43 11.60 5.17
C LEU A 212 20.26 12.17 5.97
N ALA A 213 20.05 11.70 7.20
CA ALA A 213 18.95 12.17 8.04
C ALA A 213 19.02 13.69 8.27
N GLU A 214 20.20 14.23 8.58
CA GLU A 214 20.43 15.67 8.73
C GLU A 214 20.08 16.46 7.47
N LYS A 215 20.54 16.01 6.30
CA LYS A 215 20.24 16.67 5.02
C LYS A 215 18.74 16.61 4.67
N LEU A 216 18.06 15.51 4.98
CA LEU A 216 16.64 15.36 4.72
C LEU A 216 15.77 16.35 5.50
N VAL A 217 16.14 16.65 6.75
CA VAL A 217 15.39 17.57 7.63
C VAL A 217 15.94 18.99 7.67
N SER A 218 17.07 19.23 7.00
CA SER A 218 17.66 20.56 6.93
C SER A 218 16.74 21.54 6.19
N LYS A 219 17.03 22.84 6.33
CA LYS A 219 16.35 23.87 5.55
C LYS A 219 16.44 23.55 4.05
N ASP A 220 15.31 23.63 3.36
CA ASP A 220 15.14 23.25 1.96
C ASP A 220 15.35 21.76 1.65
N GLY A 221 15.50 20.91 2.65
CA GLY A 221 15.42 19.47 2.52
C GLY A 221 13.99 18.99 2.23
N PRO A 222 13.80 17.75 1.75
CA PRO A 222 12.48 17.22 1.40
C PRO A 222 11.54 17.08 2.59
N LEU A 223 12.06 16.94 3.81
CA LEU A 223 11.29 16.81 5.04
C LEU A 223 11.21 18.09 5.87
N ASP A 224 11.76 19.20 5.38
CA ASP A 224 11.73 20.49 6.07
C ASP A 224 10.30 20.97 6.36
N LEU A 225 9.39 20.75 5.40
CA LEU A 225 7.98 21.13 5.47
C LEU A 225 7.11 20.15 6.27
N ILE A 226 7.67 19.03 6.74
CA ILE A 226 6.89 18.02 7.46
C ILE A 226 6.84 18.42 8.95
N LYS A 227 5.65 18.85 9.36
CA LYS A 227 5.35 19.38 10.70
C LYS A 227 4.07 18.75 11.25
N PRO A 228 3.87 18.70 12.57
CA PRO A 228 2.64 18.18 13.18
C PRO A 228 1.37 18.86 12.66
N GLU A 229 1.43 20.14 12.33
CA GLU A 229 0.30 20.93 11.82
C GLU A 229 -0.17 20.47 10.45
N ASN A 230 0.66 19.71 9.74
CA ASN A 230 0.32 19.16 8.43
C ASN A 230 -0.37 17.80 8.51
N ILE A 231 -0.59 17.25 9.72
CA ILE A 231 -1.31 15.98 9.87
C ILE A 231 -2.70 16.09 9.26
N ASP A 232 -2.99 15.16 8.36
CA ASP A 232 -4.28 15.03 7.69
C ASP A 232 -5.08 13.88 8.29
N ARG A 233 -4.46 12.70 8.39
CA ARG A 233 -5.10 11.50 8.92
C ARG A 233 -4.09 10.47 9.41
N ILE A 234 -4.59 9.45 10.08
CA ILE A 234 -3.85 8.21 10.33
C ILE A 234 -4.57 7.03 9.69
N GLU A 235 -3.80 6.05 9.27
CA GLU A 235 -4.28 4.79 8.70
C GLU A 235 -3.69 3.64 9.52
N THR A 236 -4.51 2.68 9.91
CA THR A 236 -4.10 1.52 10.70
C THR A 236 -4.30 0.25 9.92
N ASN A 237 -3.38 -0.69 10.09
CA ASN A 237 -3.47 -2.02 9.53
C ASN A 237 -2.99 -3.04 10.56
N LEU A 238 -3.93 -3.82 11.09
CA LEU A 238 -3.69 -4.90 12.01
C LEU A 238 -3.62 -6.21 11.23
N GLN A 239 -2.56 -6.98 11.43
CA GLN A 239 -2.40 -8.30 10.84
C GLN A 239 -2.83 -9.35 11.87
N ILE A 240 -4.00 -9.94 11.67
CA ILE A 240 -4.60 -10.89 12.61
C ILE A 240 -4.41 -12.30 12.04
N ALA A 241 -3.60 -13.10 12.70
CA ALA A 241 -3.40 -14.48 12.28
C ALA A 241 -4.45 -15.40 12.89
N HIS A 242 -4.84 -16.40 12.12
CA HIS A 242 -5.72 -17.49 12.52
C HIS A 242 -5.24 -18.80 11.91
N ALA A 243 -5.53 -19.93 12.55
CA ALA A 243 -5.09 -21.23 12.10
C ALA A 243 -6.09 -22.32 12.47
N PRO A 244 -6.18 -23.42 11.70
CA PRO A 244 -6.93 -24.61 12.09
C PRO A 244 -6.44 -25.14 13.43
N LYS A 245 -7.35 -25.47 14.35
CA LYS A 245 -7.01 -26.08 15.65
C LYS A 245 -6.20 -27.37 15.52
N SER A 246 -6.36 -28.08 14.39
CA SER A 246 -5.63 -29.31 14.05
C SER A 246 -4.23 -29.07 13.45
N ALA A 247 -3.94 -27.84 12.96
CA ALA A 247 -2.71 -27.56 12.22
C ALA A 247 -2.24 -26.13 12.48
N ILE A 248 -1.86 -25.85 13.71
CA ILE A 248 -1.46 -24.50 14.20
C ILE A 248 -0.35 -23.84 13.36
N ARG A 249 0.47 -24.62 12.66
CA ARG A 249 1.53 -24.07 11.78
C ARG A 249 1.01 -23.62 10.42
N ASP A 250 -0.21 -23.96 10.06
CA ASP A 250 -0.89 -23.58 8.82
C ASP A 250 -1.69 -22.28 9.02
N PHE A 251 -1.05 -21.26 9.55
CA PHE A 251 -1.72 -20.01 9.83
C PHE A 251 -1.93 -19.16 8.56
N ARG A 252 -3.00 -18.42 8.58
CA ARG A 252 -3.35 -17.38 7.62
C ARG A 252 -3.37 -16.03 8.34
N THR A 253 -3.33 -14.96 7.60
CA THR A 253 -3.37 -13.61 8.18
C THR A 253 -4.41 -12.79 7.46
N ASP A 254 -5.33 -12.19 8.22
CA ASP A 254 -6.23 -11.17 7.75
C ASP A 254 -5.69 -9.78 8.12
N TYR A 255 -5.93 -8.83 7.24
CA TYR A 255 -5.56 -7.43 7.42
C TYR A 255 -6.81 -6.63 7.74
N LEU A 256 -6.89 -6.07 8.95
CA LEU A 256 -7.95 -5.20 9.38
C LEU A 256 -7.49 -3.75 9.28
N MET A 257 -8.11 -3.00 8.37
CA MET A 257 -7.69 -1.66 8.01
C MET A 257 -8.75 -0.63 8.40
N LYS A 258 -8.31 0.49 8.98
CA LYS A 258 -9.16 1.64 9.32
C LYS A 258 -8.44 2.96 9.03
N VAL A 259 -9.22 4.01 8.83
CA VAL A 259 -8.75 5.38 8.58
C VAL A 259 -9.41 6.32 9.57
N PHE A 260 -8.65 7.31 10.03
CA PHE A 260 -9.11 8.32 10.97
C PHE A 260 -8.60 9.69 10.52
N ASN A 261 -9.50 10.58 10.13
CA ASN A 261 -9.18 11.95 9.75
C ASN A 261 -8.88 12.80 11.00
N TYR A 262 -7.93 13.71 10.90
CA TYR A 262 -7.61 14.62 11.99
C TYR A 262 -8.55 15.82 11.99
N ASN A 263 -9.33 15.96 13.05
CA ASN A 263 -10.15 17.15 13.29
C ASN A 263 -9.30 18.18 14.06
N ALA A 264 -8.73 19.14 13.34
CA ALA A 264 -7.86 20.15 13.92
C ALA A 264 -8.58 21.07 14.94
N LYS A 265 -9.89 21.25 14.81
CA LYS A 265 -10.69 22.07 15.76
C LYS A 265 -10.90 21.34 17.08
N ALA A 266 -11.20 20.06 17.03
CA ALA A 266 -11.40 19.21 18.21
C ALA A 266 -10.08 18.61 18.72
N GLN A 267 -9.01 18.64 17.92
CA GLN A 267 -7.71 18.03 18.18
C GLN A 267 -7.79 16.51 18.44
N ILE A 268 -8.66 15.82 17.71
CA ILE A 268 -8.85 14.36 17.81
C ILE A 268 -8.85 13.72 16.42
N PHE A 269 -8.58 12.43 16.38
CA PHE A 269 -8.79 11.60 15.20
C PHE A 269 -10.20 11.02 15.20
N GLU A 270 -10.93 11.21 14.12
CA GLU A 270 -12.29 10.73 13.93
C GLU A 270 -12.33 9.65 12.86
N GLN A 271 -13.06 8.56 13.11
CA GLN A 271 -13.19 7.48 12.13
C GLN A 271 -13.75 8.03 10.81
N ALA A 272 -13.13 7.64 9.70
CA ALA A 272 -13.47 8.05 8.35
C ALA A 272 -13.68 6.84 7.42
N PRO A 273 -14.38 7.01 6.30
CA PRO A 273 -14.42 6.01 5.26
C PRO A 273 -13.01 5.72 4.69
N LEU A 274 -12.77 4.46 4.32
CA LEU A 274 -11.56 4.13 3.58
C LEU A 274 -11.74 4.50 2.11
N GLU A 275 -10.76 5.15 1.54
CA GLU A 275 -10.78 5.56 0.13
C GLU A 275 -11.11 4.38 -0.79
N ASN A 276 -12.15 4.56 -1.57
CA ASN A 276 -12.64 3.57 -2.54
C ASN A 276 -13.02 2.20 -1.96
N GLN A 277 -13.09 2.02 -0.64
CA GLN A 277 -13.60 0.80 -0.03
C GLN A 277 -15.13 0.80 -0.07
N ILE A 278 -15.70 0.18 -1.08
CA ILE A 278 -17.15 0.14 -1.30
C ILE A 278 -17.84 -0.65 -0.19
N ASP A 279 -18.88 -0.06 0.41
CA ASP A 279 -19.75 -0.71 1.39
C ASP A 279 -20.81 -1.56 0.66
N ARG A 280 -20.39 -2.76 0.22
CA ARG A 280 -21.25 -3.66 -0.52
C ARG A 280 -22.51 -4.06 0.25
N GLU A 281 -22.38 -4.35 1.54
CA GLU A 281 -23.49 -4.80 2.37
C GLU A 281 -24.59 -3.73 2.43
N ARG A 282 -24.20 -2.49 2.69
CA ARG A 282 -25.13 -1.38 2.73
C ARG A 282 -25.76 -1.05 1.37
N ILE A 283 -24.95 -1.12 0.29
CA ILE A 283 -25.45 -0.88 -1.07
C ILE A 283 -26.45 -1.96 -1.49
N LEU A 284 -26.25 -3.21 -1.11
CA LEU A 284 -27.20 -4.28 -1.43
C LEU A 284 -28.45 -4.25 -0.56
N ALA A 285 -28.37 -3.72 0.65
CA ALA A 285 -29.51 -3.59 1.56
C ALA A 285 -30.43 -2.41 1.23
N ASP A 286 -29.96 -1.44 0.45
CA ASP A 286 -30.68 -0.21 0.09
C ASP A 286 -30.74 -0.05 -1.44
N GLU A 287 -31.91 -0.32 -2.03
CA GLU A 287 -32.11 -0.27 -3.49
C GLU A 287 -31.97 1.15 -4.06
N ASP A 288 -32.25 2.21 -3.30
CA ASP A 288 -32.02 3.57 -3.75
C ASP A 288 -30.54 3.91 -3.76
N LEU A 289 -29.81 3.53 -2.73
CA LEU A 289 -28.35 3.67 -2.67
C LEU A 289 -27.66 2.87 -3.78
N LYS A 290 -28.13 1.65 -4.04
CA LYS A 290 -27.64 0.79 -5.12
C LYS A 290 -27.85 1.42 -6.50
N ARG A 291 -29.04 1.95 -6.74
CA ARG A 291 -29.36 2.66 -7.99
C ARG A 291 -28.48 3.91 -8.17
N ASP A 292 -28.31 4.71 -7.10
CA ASP A 292 -27.47 5.90 -7.10
C ASP A 292 -26.03 5.56 -7.40
N PHE A 293 -25.49 4.52 -6.73
CA PHE A 293 -24.13 4.06 -6.93
C PHE A 293 -23.89 3.59 -8.37
N LYS A 294 -24.80 2.77 -8.91
CA LYS A 294 -24.71 2.31 -10.30
C LYS A 294 -24.76 3.47 -11.28
N THR A 295 -25.68 4.41 -11.10
CA THR A 295 -25.83 5.57 -11.97
C THR A 295 -24.56 6.43 -11.95
N TRP A 296 -23.99 6.65 -10.78
CA TRP A 296 -22.78 7.43 -10.60
C TRP A 296 -21.56 6.73 -11.23
N LEU A 297 -21.29 5.48 -10.89
CA LEU A 297 -20.10 4.77 -11.34
C LEU A 297 -20.09 4.50 -12.84
N LEU A 298 -21.25 4.22 -13.43
CA LEU A 298 -21.39 3.91 -14.86
C LEU A 298 -21.55 5.17 -15.74
N ASP A 299 -21.45 6.37 -15.17
CA ASP A 299 -21.29 7.59 -15.94
C ASP A 299 -19.94 7.58 -16.68
N PRO A 300 -19.86 8.02 -17.96
CA PRO A 300 -18.62 7.98 -18.72
C PRO A 300 -17.44 8.64 -18.06
N THR A 301 -17.64 9.76 -17.33
CA THR A 301 -16.56 10.47 -16.61
C THR A 301 -15.93 9.57 -15.54
N HIS A 302 -16.76 9.05 -14.63
CA HIS A 302 -16.30 8.19 -13.52
C HIS A 302 -15.83 6.83 -14.01
N PHE A 303 -16.44 6.31 -15.07
CA PHE A 303 -15.98 5.09 -15.72
C PHE A 303 -14.57 5.26 -16.31
N GLY A 304 -14.28 6.41 -16.93
CA GLY A 304 -12.95 6.77 -17.40
C GLY A 304 -11.94 6.99 -16.27
N GLU A 305 -12.37 7.59 -15.14
CA GLU A 305 -11.54 7.73 -13.94
C GLU A 305 -11.21 6.36 -13.31
N LEU A 306 -12.18 5.46 -13.28
CA LEU A 306 -11.97 4.08 -12.85
C LEU A 306 -10.95 3.37 -13.76
N ASP A 307 -11.09 3.51 -15.07
CA ASP A 307 -10.14 2.95 -16.03
C ASP A 307 -8.71 3.45 -15.78
N ARG A 308 -8.53 4.74 -15.56
CA ARG A 308 -7.23 5.34 -15.21
C ARG A 308 -6.76 5.01 -13.80
N GLY A 309 -7.66 4.60 -12.88
CA GLY A 309 -7.36 4.36 -11.46
C GLY A 309 -7.18 5.65 -10.65
N THR A 310 -7.79 6.72 -11.09
CA THR A 310 -7.81 8.04 -10.43
C THR A 310 -9.17 8.35 -9.78
N ILE A 311 -10.11 7.41 -9.84
CA ILE A 311 -11.45 7.58 -9.29
C ILE A 311 -11.43 7.82 -7.79
N LEU A 312 -12.32 8.69 -7.34
CA LEU A 312 -12.65 8.92 -5.93
C LEU A 312 -14.15 8.66 -5.74
N ILE A 313 -14.44 7.53 -5.17
CA ILE A 313 -15.81 7.13 -4.87
C ILE A 313 -16.32 7.99 -3.69
N PRO A 314 -17.53 8.62 -3.79
CA PRO A 314 -18.08 9.43 -2.71
C PRO A 314 -18.28 8.66 -1.41
N ASP A 315 -18.02 9.33 -0.27
CA ASP A 315 -18.08 8.75 1.08
C ASP A 315 -19.40 8.04 1.39
N LYS A 316 -20.53 8.53 0.82
CA LYS A 316 -21.84 7.89 1.01
C LYS A 316 -21.91 6.43 0.54
N PHE A 317 -20.97 5.99 -0.28
CA PHE A 317 -20.88 4.61 -0.78
C PHE A 317 -19.77 3.79 -0.11
N LEU A 318 -19.01 4.39 0.80
CA LEU A 318 -17.81 3.79 1.35
C LEU A 318 -18.00 3.20 2.74
N ALA A 319 -17.23 2.15 3.02
CA ALA A 319 -17.14 1.52 4.32
C ALA A 319 -16.05 2.18 5.18
N THR A 320 -16.21 2.08 6.50
CA THR A 320 -15.26 2.59 7.50
C THR A 320 -14.28 1.53 8.01
N VAL A 321 -14.34 0.33 7.44
CA VAL A 321 -13.45 -0.79 7.73
C VAL A 321 -13.24 -1.61 6.46
N ALA A 322 -12.04 -2.17 6.32
CA ALA A 322 -11.77 -3.21 5.34
C ALA A 322 -11.08 -4.38 6.03
N VAL A 323 -11.51 -5.59 5.72
CA VAL A 323 -10.85 -6.83 6.12
C VAL A 323 -10.48 -7.58 4.86
N ALA A 324 -9.22 -7.98 4.76
CA ALA A 324 -8.73 -8.69 3.58
C ALA A 324 -7.76 -9.79 3.98
N PRO A 325 -7.89 -11.00 3.45
CA PRO A 325 -6.93 -12.07 3.69
C PRO A 325 -5.56 -11.78 3.05
N THR A 326 -4.53 -12.42 3.57
CA THR A 326 -3.22 -12.44 2.91
C THR A 326 -3.39 -12.98 1.49
N PRO A 327 -2.78 -12.33 0.48
CA PRO A 327 -2.87 -12.81 -0.89
C PRO A 327 -2.29 -14.22 -1.04
N VAL A 328 -3.16 -15.19 -1.25
CA VAL A 328 -2.80 -16.59 -1.56
C VAL A 328 -3.01 -16.89 -3.05
N GLY A 329 -2.98 -15.86 -3.89
CA GLY A 329 -3.29 -15.94 -5.31
C GLY A 329 -4.55 -15.17 -5.63
N PHE A 330 -5.67 -15.84 -5.84
CA PHE A 330 -6.93 -15.20 -6.20
C PHE A 330 -8.03 -15.66 -5.26
N THR A 331 -8.62 -14.70 -4.59
CA THR A 331 -9.95 -14.86 -4.02
C THR A 331 -10.97 -14.23 -4.96
N SER A 332 -12.20 -14.77 -4.95
CA SER A 332 -13.33 -14.14 -5.62
C SER A 332 -13.46 -12.70 -5.09
N SER A 333 -13.88 -11.80 -5.97
CA SER A 333 -14.21 -10.45 -5.58
C SER A 333 -15.34 -10.40 -4.57
N ASP A 334 -15.12 -9.74 -3.43
CA ASP A 334 -16.20 -9.47 -2.48
C ASP A 334 -17.26 -8.52 -3.06
N LEU A 335 -16.89 -7.69 -4.03
CA LEU A 335 -17.76 -6.68 -4.62
C LEU A 335 -18.63 -7.25 -5.73
N GLN A 336 -18.04 -8.05 -6.60
CA GLN A 336 -18.66 -8.49 -7.82
C GLN A 336 -18.23 -9.93 -8.14
N PRO A 337 -18.85 -10.93 -7.51
CA PRO A 337 -18.54 -12.31 -7.83
C PRO A 337 -18.99 -12.63 -9.26
N ALA A 338 -18.07 -13.21 -10.03
CA ALA A 338 -18.36 -13.99 -11.23
C ALA A 338 -18.82 -13.26 -12.50
N PHE A 339 -18.03 -12.32 -13.00
CA PHE A 339 -17.99 -12.10 -14.46
C PHE A 339 -16.98 -13.05 -15.15
N GLY A 340 -16.69 -14.20 -14.54
CA GLY A 340 -15.86 -15.24 -15.13
C GLY A 340 -14.35 -15.14 -14.87
N LEU A 341 -13.88 -14.22 -14.05
CA LEU A 341 -12.46 -14.13 -13.68
C LEU A 341 -12.08 -15.18 -12.67
N VAL A 342 -12.85 -15.29 -11.60
CA VAL A 342 -12.70 -16.28 -10.55
C VAL A 342 -14.08 -16.82 -10.21
N GLN A 343 -14.30 -18.11 -10.46
CA GLN A 343 -15.47 -18.81 -9.98
C GLN A 343 -15.16 -19.34 -8.58
N GLY A 344 -15.71 -18.70 -7.56
CA GLY A 344 -15.61 -19.14 -6.18
C GLY A 344 -16.98 -19.32 -5.56
N ASP A 345 -17.01 -19.56 -4.25
CA ASP A 345 -18.25 -19.72 -3.46
C ASP A 345 -19.21 -18.51 -3.55
N GLY A 346 -18.71 -17.39 -4.04
CA GLY A 346 -19.49 -16.17 -4.30
C GLY A 346 -20.32 -16.15 -5.59
N ALA A 347 -20.25 -17.20 -6.43
CA ALA A 347 -21.00 -17.24 -7.69
C ALA A 347 -22.53 -17.16 -7.53
N THR A 348 -23.05 -17.45 -6.32
CA THR A 348 -24.46 -17.35 -5.94
C THR A 348 -24.84 -16.05 -5.26
N ALA A 349 -23.88 -15.18 -4.94
CA ALA A 349 -24.16 -13.91 -4.29
C ALA A 349 -24.73 -12.89 -5.29
N ASP A 350 -25.71 -12.09 -4.83
CA ASP A 350 -26.30 -11.03 -5.65
C ASP A 350 -25.24 -10.02 -6.07
N PRO A 351 -25.04 -9.80 -7.37
CA PRO A 351 -24.08 -8.82 -7.86
C PRO A 351 -24.60 -7.40 -7.66
N VAL A 352 -23.70 -6.45 -7.41
CA VAL A 352 -24.03 -5.02 -7.42
C VAL A 352 -24.38 -4.58 -8.85
N PHE A 353 -23.62 -5.04 -9.84
CA PHE A 353 -23.83 -4.76 -11.26
C PHE A 353 -24.21 -6.03 -12.01
N LYS A 354 -25.15 -5.90 -12.95
CA LYS A 354 -25.39 -6.95 -13.95
C LYS A 354 -24.38 -6.79 -15.08
N GLU A 355 -24.01 -7.88 -15.73
CA GLU A 355 -23.12 -7.85 -16.90
C GLU A 355 -23.64 -6.90 -17.98
N SER A 356 -24.97 -6.92 -18.22
CA SER A 356 -25.64 -6.03 -19.17
C SER A 356 -25.46 -4.54 -18.84
N ASP A 357 -25.37 -4.16 -17.55
CA ASP A 357 -25.14 -2.77 -17.14
C ASP A 357 -23.74 -2.32 -17.58
N VAL A 358 -22.74 -3.19 -17.41
CA VAL A 358 -21.36 -2.92 -17.78
C VAL A 358 -21.18 -2.84 -19.30
N VAL A 359 -21.84 -3.75 -20.04
CA VAL A 359 -21.85 -3.72 -21.52
C VAL A 359 -22.45 -2.40 -22.03
N ALA A 360 -23.55 -1.96 -21.42
CA ALA A 360 -24.18 -0.68 -21.76
C ALA A 360 -23.25 0.52 -21.43
N ALA A 361 -22.53 0.47 -20.30
CA ALA A 361 -21.57 1.50 -19.91
C ALA A 361 -20.36 1.55 -20.85
N LEU A 362 -19.84 0.40 -21.28
CA LEU A 362 -18.76 0.32 -22.28
C LEU A 362 -19.19 0.99 -23.60
N LYS A 363 -20.40 0.72 -24.06
CA LYS A 363 -20.95 1.37 -25.25
C LYS A 363 -21.07 2.89 -25.05
N LYS A 364 -21.63 3.33 -23.92
CA LYS A 364 -21.80 4.74 -23.59
C LYS A 364 -20.45 5.47 -23.51
N ALA A 365 -19.43 4.84 -22.94
CA ALA A 365 -18.07 5.37 -22.92
C ALA A 365 -17.47 5.52 -24.31
N ALA A 366 -17.67 4.52 -25.20
CA ALA A 366 -17.23 4.60 -26.58
C ALA A 366 -17.96 5.70 -27.36
N ASP A 367 -19.30 5.80 -27.21
CA ASP A 367 -20.11 6.85 -27.82
C ASP A 367 -19.68 8.26 -27.34
N ALA A 368 -19.18 8.39 -26.11
CA ALA A 368 -18.59 9.62 -25.55
C ALA A 368 -17.14 9.87 -25.99
N GLY A 369 -16.56 9.02 -26.83
CA GLY A 369 -15.20 9.16 -27.35
C GLY A 369 -14.09 8.78 -26.36
N LEU A 370 -14.39 8.08 -25.26
CA LEU A 370 -13.39 7.63 -24.31
C LEU A 370 -12.60 6.44 -24.86
N THR A 371 -11.27 6.54 -24.76
CA THR A 371 -10.36 5.46 -25.08
C THR A 371 -10.00 4.73 -23.80
N LEU A 372 -10.70 3.64 -23.47
CA LEU A 372 -10.44 2.82 -22.29
C LEU A 372 -9.24 1.89 -22.54
N GLN A 373 -8.33 1.83 -21.56
CA GLN A 373 -7.12 1.02 -21.65
C GLN A 373 -7.24 -0.31 -20.88
N ASN A 374 -7.89 -0.28 -19.73
CA ASN A 374 -7.96 -1.39 -18.78
C ASN A 374 -9.34 -2.05 -18.75
N ILE A 375 -10.40 -1.27 -18.88
CA ILE A 375 -11.79 -1.76 -18.86
C ILE A 375 -12.29 -1.93 -20.29
N ARG A 376 -12.17 -3.14 -20.84
CA ARG A 376 -12.61 -3.47 -22.20
C ARG A 376 -13.66 -4.57 -22.25
N SER A 377 -14.03 -5.08 -21.08
CA SER A 377 -15.01 -6.16 -20.90
C SER A 377 -15.64 -6.08 -19.50
N PRO A 378 -16.75 -6.77 -19.23
CA PRO A 378 -17.28 -6.91 -17.89
C PRO A 378 -16.27 -7.47 -16.88
N ALA A 379 -15.49 -8.46 -17.27
CA ALA A 379 -14.44 -9.00 -16.40
C ALA A 379 -13.30 -7.99 -16.14
N GLY A 380 -12.95 -7.18 -17.14
CA GLY A 380 -12.00 -6.07 -16.97
C GLY A 380 -12.53 -5.00 -16.00
N PHE A 381 -13.82 -4.70 -16.06
CA PHE A 381 -14.49 -3.80 -15.12
C PHE A 381 -14.45 -4.35 -13.69
N GLU A 382 -14.85 -5.59 -13.49
CA GLU A 382 -14.82 -6.27 -12.19
C GLU A 382 -13.42 -6.21 -11.59
N ARG A 383 -12.42 -6.59 -12.39
CA ARG A 383 -11.03 -6.55 -11.96
C ARG A 383 -10.61 -5.15 -11.53
N ARG A 384 -10.90 -4.15 -12.36
CA ARG A 384 -10.49 -2.77 -12.10
C ARG A 384 -11.16 -2.20 -10.86
N LEU A 385 -12.44 -2.50 -10.67
CA LEU A 385 -13.21 -2.07 -9.50
C LEU A 385 -12.63 -2.66 -8.20
N ASN A 386 -12.19 -3.92 -8.23
CA ASN A 386 -11.50 -4.53 -7.10
C ASN A 386 -10.13 -3.91 -6.87
N ASP A 387 -9.37 -3.66 -7.92
CA ASP A 387 -8.00 -3.15 -7.81
C ASP A 387 -7.92 -1.77 -7.13
N VAL A 388 -8.98 -0.96 -7.18
CA VAL A 388 -9.01 0.36 -6.53
C VAL A 388 -9.45 0.33 -5.07
N THR A 389 -10.05 -0.76 -4.58
CA THR A 389 -10.48 -0.90 -3.18
C THR A 389 -9.35 -1.36 -2.28
N CYS A 390 -9.43 -1.09 -0.98
CA CYS A 390 -8.43 -1.54 -0.01
C CYS A 390 -8.38 -3.07 0.08
N SER A 391 -9.54 -3.71 0.26
CA SER A 391 -9.64 -5.17 0.37
C SER A 391 -9.25 -5.86 -0.94
N GLY A 392 -9.76 -5.39 -2.07
CA GLY A 392 -9.45 -5.96 -3.38
C GLY A 392 -7.98 -5.81 -3.74
N CYS A 393 -7.36 -4.66 -3.47
CA CYS A 393 -5.93 -4.45 -3.66
C CYS A 393 -5.09 -5.41 -2.82
N HIS A 394 -5.44 -5.62 -1.56
CA HIS A 394 -4.74 -6.59 -0.71
C HIS A 394 -4.83 -8.01 -1.26
N GLN A 395 -6.02 -8.43 -1.70
CA GLN A 395 -6.24 -9.77 -2.26
C GLN A 395 -5.55 -9.97 -3.61
N THR A 396 -5.56 -8.96 -4.46
CA THR A 396 -5.19 -9.09 -5.86
C THR A 396 -3.88 -8.39 -6.22
N ARG A 397 -3.25 -7.72 -5.26
CA ARG A 397 -2.08 -6.87 -5.48
C ARG A 397 -2.36 -5.78 -6.52
N GLY A 398 -3.54 -5.19 -6.45
CA GLY A 398 -3.99 -4.13 -7.34
C GLY A 398 -3.40 -2.75 -7.03
N ILE A 399 -4.14 -1.70 -7.36
CA ILE A 399 -3.70 -0.30 -7.32
C ILE A 399 -4.14 0.49 -6.09
N GLY A 400 -4.90 -0.11 -5.20
CA GLY A 400 -5.28 0.52 -3.92
C GLY A 400 -4.04 1.00 -3.13
N GLY A 401 -4.23 1.93 -2.23
CA GLY A 401 -3.19 2.82 -1.74
C GLY A 401 -2.06 2.30 -0.86
N PHE A 402 -2.00 1.01 -0.52
CA PHE A 402 -1.16 0.54 0.60
C PHE A 402 0.13 -0.17 0.16
N HIS A 403 0.98 0.52 -0.61
CA HIS A 403 2.29 0.00 -0.98
C HIS A 403 3.36 0.74 -0.16
N PHE A 404 3.72 0.18 1.00
CA PHE A 404 4.61 0.82 1.95
C PHE A 404 5.92 0.06 2.10
N PRO A 405 7.04 0.77 2.28
CA PRO A 405 8.25 0.17 2.82
C PRO A 405 8.00 -0.21 4.28
N GLY A 406 8.69 -1.22 4.73
CA GLY A 406 8.64 -1.65 6.11
C GLY A 406 10.04 -2.01 6.58
N VAL A 407 10.97 -1.06 6.46
CA VAL A 407 12.37 -1.27 6.80
C VAL A 407 12.51 -1.62 8.28
N ASP A 408 13.21 -2.70 8.57
CA ASP A 408 13.57 -3.08 9.92
C ASP A 408 15.04 -2.73 10.16
N TRP A 409 15.24 -1.59 10.81
CA TRP A 409 16.58 -1.16 11.21
C TRP A 409 16.99 -1.71 12.59
N MET A 410 16.10 -2.41 13.27
CA MET A 410 16.36 -3.00 14.59
C MET A 410 16.95 -4.41 14.50
N ALA A 411 16.91 -5.05 13.34
CA ALA A 411 17.46 -6.38 13.12
C ALA A 411 18.12 -6.51 11.74
N ALA A 412 19.22 -7.28 11.68
CA ALA A 412 19.92 -7.53 10.42
C ALA A 412 19.09 -8.40 9.46
N LYS A 413 18.24 -9.26 10.01
CA LYS A 413 17.33 -10.13 9.24
C LYS A 413 15.95 -10.19 9.90
N PRO A 414 14.86 -10.05 9.13
CA PRO A 414 13.52 -10.26 9.65
C PRO A 414 13.38 -11.69 10.19
N SER A 415 12.78 -11.85 11.36
CA SER A 415 12.65 -13.15 12.01
C SER A 415 11.49 -13.99 11.49
N ASN A 416 10.59 -13.42 10.70
CA ASN A 416 9.39 -14.12 10.22
C ASN A 416 8.87 -13.55 8.89
N SER A 417 7.99 -14.30 8.24
CA SER A 417 7.41 -13.97 6.94
C SER A 417 6.42 -12.79 6.97
N THR A 418 5.99 -12.35 8.14
CA THR A 418 5.08 -11.19 8.28
C THR A 418 5.84 -9.87 8.26
N VAL A 419 7.16 -9.90 8.41
CA VAL A 419 8.02 -8.73 8.34
C VAL A 419 8.55 -8.59 6.91
N VAL A 420 7.71 -8.06 6.04
CA VAL A 420 8.08 -7.80 4.64
C VAL A 420 8.68 -6.39 4.53
N PRO A 421 9.91 -6.24 4.01
CA PRO A 421 10.58 -4.92 3.91
C PRO A 421 9.79 -3.93 3.04
N ALA A 422 9.21 -4.42 1.96
CA ALA A 422 8.24 -3.70 1.14
C ALA A 422 7.48 -4.66 0.23
N SER A 423 6.29 -4.28 -0.20
CA SER A 423 5.59 -5.05 -1.22
C SER A 423 6.27 -4.89 -2.59
N PRO A 424 6.21 -5.89 -3.46
CA PRO A 424 6.69 -5.75 -4.84
C PRO A 424 6.09 -4.56 -5.59
N HIS A 425 4.82 -4.21 -5.29
CA HIS A 425 4.15 -3.06 -5.89
C HIS A 425 4.74 -1.72 -5.46
N PHE A 426 5.28 -1.64 -4.26
CA PHE A 426 5.99 -0.43 -3.83
C PHE A 426 7.14 -0.13 -4.77
N PHE A 427 7.98 -1.10 -5.06
CA PHE A 427 9.13 -0.92 -5.96
C PHE A 427 8.69 -0.69 -7.40
N GLY A 428 7.72 -1.44 -7.90
CA GLY A 428 7.19 -1.28 -9.26
C GLY A 428 6.57 0.08 -9.55
N ASP A 429 6.02 0.75 -8.53
CA ASP A 429 5.38 2.06 -8.68
C ASP A 429 6.39 3.24 -8.61
N GLN A 430 7.64 3.01 -8.20
CA GLN A 430 8.62 4.10 -8.01
C GLN A 430 8.92 4.83 -9.32
N VAL A 431 8.98 4.12 -10.45
CA VAL A 431 9.24 4.73 -11.77
C VAL A 431 8.15 5.75 -12.09
N ARG A 432 6.88 5.35 -12.02
CA ARG A 432 5.74 6.25 -12.24
C ARG A 432 5.74 7.45 -11.29
N ARG A 433 6.00 7.23 -10.01
CA ARG A 433 6.08 8.33 -9.02
C ARG A 433 7.20 9.31 -9.34
N ARG A 434 8.36 8.80 -9.74
CA ARG A 434 9.49 9.65 -10.15
C ARG A 434 9.16 10.46 -11.41
N ASP A 435 8.49 9.87 -12.39
CA ASP A 435 8.04 10.57 -13.60
C ASP A 435 7.08 11.70 -13.26
N ILE A 436 6.13 11.46 -12.35
CA ILE A 436 5.21 12.50 -11.87
C ILE A 436 5.98 13.62 -11.16
N LEU A 437 6.94 13.30 -10.27
CA LEU A 437 7.78 14.30 -9.63
C LEU A 437 8.57 15.12 -10.63
N THR A 438 9.12 14.48 -11.66
CA THR A 438 9.86 15.15 -12.73
C THR A 438 8.95 16.10 -13.50
N THR A 439 7.77 15.65 -13.85
CA THR A 439 6.76 16.47 -14.55
C THR A 439 6.29 17.66 -13.72
N LEU A 440 6.05 17.44 -12.41
CA LEU A 440 5.72 18.52 -11.47
C LEU A 440 6.85 19.54 -11.34
N ARG A 441 8.12 19.09 -11.23
CA ARG A 441 9.31 19.95 -11.19
C ARG A 441 9.40 20.84 -12.42
N ASP A 442 9.11 20.28 -13.58
CA ASP A 442 9.22 20.95 -14.88
C ASP A 442 8.01 21.83 -15.21
N GLY A 443 7.00 21.84 -14.31
CA GLY A 443 5.81 22.67 -14.46
C GLY A 443 4.87 22.22 -15.59
N THR A 444 4.97 20.94 -15.99
CA THR A 444 4.09 20.34 -16.99
C THR A 444 3.01 19.49 -16.33
N GLN A 445 1.97 19.10 -17.08
CA GLN A 445 0.83 18.35 -16.55
C GLN A 445 1.20 16.88 -16.34
N PRO A 446 1.16 16.35 -15.09
CA PRO A 446 1.44 14.95 -14.83
C PRO A 446 0.33 14.03 -15.35
N ASP A 447 0.72 12.84 -15.79
CA ASP A 447 -0.20 11.73 -15.98
C ASP A 447 -0.32 10.93 -14.67
N PHE A 448 -1.42 11.11 -13.97
CA PHE A 448 -1.71 10.42 -12.71
C PHE A 448 -2.24 9.01 -12.90
N SER A 449 -2.42 8.54 -14.13
CA SER A 449 -2.91 7.19 -14.40
C SER A 449 -2.05 6.13 -13.73
N ARG A 450 -2.71 5.10 -13.23
CA ARG A 450 -2.04 3.94 -12.62
C ARG A 450 -2.03 2.79 -13.61
N GLY A 451 -1.11 2.87 -14.58
CA GLY A 451 -1.06 1.98 -15.73
C GLY A 451 -0.62 0.54 -15.42
N PHE A 452 0.08 0.31 -14.30
CA PHE A 452 0.49 -1.05 -13.93
C PHE A 452 -0.69 -1.96 -13.58
N SER A 453 -1.88 -1.44 -13.46
CA SER A 453 -3.09 -2.20 -13.32
C SER A 453 -3.53 -2.88 -14.62
N SER A 454 -2.98 -2.52 -15.76
CA SER A 454 -3.11 -3.32 -16.96
C SER A 454 -2.43 -4.70 -16.79
N ARG A 455 -1.39 -4.76 -15.98
CA ARG A 455 -0.74 -5.97 -15.48
C ARG A 455 -0.09 -5.64 -14.15
N PRO A 456 -0.65 -6.08 -13.00
CA PRO A 456 -0.03 -5.85 -11.71
C PRO A 456 1.40 -6.37 -11.71
N GLN A 457 2.35 -5.47 -11.65
CA GLN A 457 3.75 -5.84 -11.56
C GLN A 457 4.00 -6.37 -10.16
N SER A 458 4.38 -7.61 -10.07
CA SER A 458 4.66 -8.24 -8.80
C SER A 458 6.08 -8.01 -8.32
N ARG A 459 6.85 -7.12 -9.02
CA ARG A 459 8.23 -7.20 -8.74
C ARG A 459 9.03 -5.97 -8.77
N GLY A 460 9.76 -5.75 -7.90
CA GLY A 460 10.85 -4.93 -7.55
C GLY A 460 11.52 -5.47 -6.30
N SER A 461 11.66 -6.75 -6.20
CA SER A 461 12.53 -7.33 -5.18
C SER A 461 13.97 -7.11 -5.60
N THR A 462 14.76 -6.46 -4.77
CA THR A 462 16.21 -6.33 -4.97
C THR A 462 16.89 -7.70 -5.09
N GLU A 463 16.28 -8.74 -4.50
CA GLU A 463 16.77 -10.12 -4.57
C GLU A 463 16.61 -10.75 -5.96
N LEU A 464 15.66 -10.27 -6.76
CA LEU A 464 15.39 -10.76 -8.11
C LEU A 464 15.92 -9.82 -9.20
N ALA A 465 16.44 -8.64 -8.82
CA ALA A 465 16.98 -7.67 -9.73
C ALA A 465 18.09 -8.29 -10.61
N GLY A 466 17.99 -8.11 -11.91
CA GLY A 466 18.93 -8.67 -12.88
C GLY A 466 18.77 -10.16 -13.15
N THR A 467 17.76 -10.84 -12.58
CA THR A 467 17.44 -12.23 -12.90
C THR A 467 16.39 -12.33 -14.01
N ALA A 468 16.27 -13.50 -14.64
CA ALA A 468 15.20 -13.80 -15.60
C ALA A 468 13.79 -13.75 -14.97
N TYR A 469 13.70 -13.63 -13.65
CA TYR A 469 12.48 -13.61 -12.88
C TYR A 469 12.08 -12.21 -12.42
N GLU A 470 12.85 -11.20 -12.73
CA GLU A 470 12.65 -9.83 -12.28
C GLU A 470 11.26 -9.32 -12.64
N ASP A 471 10.74 -9.61 -13.81
CA ASP A 471 9.46 -9.10 -14.30
C ASP A 471 8.33 -10.13 -14.41
N GLY A 472 8.57 -11.36 -14.13
CA GLY A 472 7.59 -12.39 -14.46
C GLY A 472 7.17 -13.29 -13.31
N TRP A 473 8.05 -13.70 -12.43
CA TRP A 473 7.76 -14.68 -11.40
C TRP A 473 6.79 -14.12 -10.33
N GLY A 474 5.65 -14.80 -10.08
CA GLY A 474 4.57 -14.35 -9.20
C GLY A 474 3.74 -13.18 -9.77
N ALA A 475 3.98 -12.71 -11.02
CA ALA A 475 3.11 -11.75 -11.68
C ALA A 475 1.74 -12.36 -11.90
N LEU A 476 0.69 -11.56 -11.80
CA LEU A 476 -0.65 -11.98 -12.19
C LEU A 476 -0.69 -12.24 -13.69
N CYS A 477 -1.36 -13.31 -14.08
CA CYS A 477 -1.50 -13.69 -15.47
C CYS A 477 -2.91 -14.20 -15.77
N TYR A 478 -3.26 -14.21 -17.04
CA TYR A 478 -4.51 -14.76 -17.52
C TYR A 478 -4.22 -15.97 -18.42
N GLN A 479 -4.86 -17.11 -18.11
CA GLN A 479 -4.73 -18.32 -18.90
C GLN A 479 -5.42 -18.13 -20.25
N GLN A 480 -4.61 -17.90 -21.28
CA GLN A 480 -5.11 -17.78 -22.66
C GLN A 480 -5.61 -19.12 -23.17
N LYS A 481 -6.74 -19.11 -23.90
CA LYS A 481 -7.17 -20.26 -24.70
C LYS A 481 -6.44 -20.31 -26.03
N PRO A 482 -6.33 -21.50 -26.64
CA PRO A 482 -5.73 -21.64 -27.98
C PRO A 482 -6.42 -20.76 -29.03
N ASP A 483 -7.76 -20.66 -29.01
CA ASP A 483 -8.48 -19.74 -29.87
C ASP A 483 -8.45 -18.32 -29.26
N ALA A 484 -7.86 -17.39 -30.00
CA ALA A 484 -7.73 -16.00 -29.58
C ALA A 484 -9.10 -15.30 -29.40
N ALA A 485 -10.13 -15.74 -30.13
CA ALA A 485 -11.47 -15.18 -30.02
C ALA A 485 -12.14 -15.50 -28.67
N ASP A 486 -11.74 -16.59 -28.04
CA ASP A 486 -12.23 -17.02 -26.74
C ASP A 486 -11.56 -16.31 -25.54
N ASN A 487 -10.59 -15.44 -25.80
CA ASN A 487 -9.83 -14.75 -24.76
C ASN A 487 -10.39 -13.37 -24.51
N ASP A 488 -10.54 -13.02 -23.22
CA ASP A 488 -10.98 -11.70 -22.82
C ASP A 488 -9.96 -10.63 -23.23
N ILE A 489 -10.44 -9.62 -23.93
CA ILE A 489 -9.61 -8.55 -24.50
C ILE A 489 -8.91 -7.71 -23.42
N SER A 490 -9.50 -7.59 -22.23
CA SER A 490 -8.91 -6.85 -21.10
C SER A 490 -7.63 -7.49 -20.57
N PHE A 491 -7.47 -8.81 -20.76
CA PHE A 491 -6.34 -9.58 -20.23
C PHE A 491 -5.40 -10.11 -21.31
N ARG A 492 -5.52 -9.64 -22.54
CA ARG A 492 -4.70 -10.11 -23.66
C ARG A 492 -3.20 -9.97 -23.42
N SER A 493 -2.77 -8.94 -22.71
CA SER A 493 -1.37 -8.67 -22.36
C SER A 493 -0.90 -9.33 -21.05
N TRP A 494 -1.78 -10.04 -20.35
CA TRP A 494 -1.46 -10.66 -19.07
C TRP A 494 -0.80 -12.02 -19.26
N THR A 495 0.35 -12.02 -19.93
CA THR A 495 1.14 -13.21 -20.22
C THR A 495 2.33 -13.32 -19.27
N CYS A 496 2.90 -14.49 -19.12
CA CYS A 496 4.13 -14.70 -18.36
C CYS A 496 5.36 -14.40 -19.19
N ALA A 497 6.45 -13.99 -18.54
CA ALA A 497 7.76 -13.86 -19.16
C ALA A 497 8.27 -15.23 -19.64
N GLU A 498 9.30 -15.20 -20.50
CA GLU A 498 9.94 -16.42 -21.02
C GLU A 498 10.37 -17.35 -19.88
N GLY A 499 10.17 -18.64 -20.06
CA GLY A 499 10.49 -19.65 -19.05
C GLY A 499 9.44 -19.84 -17.95
N LEU A 500 8.43 -18.97 -17.88
CA LEU A 500 7.35 -19.06 -16.91
C LEU A 500 6.04 -19.52 -17.57
N ALA A 501 5.14 -20.07 -16.75
CA ALA A 501 3.79 -20.44 -17.14
C ALA A 501 2.77 -19.84 -16.17
N CYS A 502 1.61 -19.46 -16.70
CA CYS A 502 0.47 -19.05 -15.92
C CYS A 502 -0.13 -20.27 -15.21
N GLN A 503 -0.02 -20.30 -13.90
CA GLN A 503 -0.60 -21.35 -13.06
C GLN A 503 -1.85 -20.80 -12.38
N ALA A 504 -3.01 -21.26 -12.80
CA ALA A 504 -4.28 -20.90 -12.19
C ALA A 504 -4.43 -21.58 -10.83
N VAL A 505 -5.21 -20.95 -9.95
CA VAL A 505 -5.48 -21.44 -8.59
C VAL A 505 -6.28 -22.75 -8.62
N ASP A 506 -7.21 -22.84 -9.55
CA ASP A 506 -8.03 -24.03 -9.78
C ASP A 506 -8.39 -24.17 -11.27
N LYS A 507 -9.09 -25.27 -11.62
CA LYS A 507 -9.46 -25.55 -13.00
C LYS A 507 -10.52 -24.60 -13.59
N ALA A 508 -11.28 -23.94 -12.73
CA ALA A 508 -12.34 -23.02 -13.14
C ALA A 508 -11.81 -21.60 -13.32
N SER A 509 -10.74 -21.23 -12.60
CA SER A 509 -10.12 -19.91 -12.67
C SER A 509 -9.30 -19.75 -13.94
N ARG A 510 -9.45 -18.60 -14.59
CA ARG A 510 -8.61 -18.17 -15.70
C ARG A 510 -7.49 -17.24 -15.26
N MET A 511 -7.58 -16.73 -14.04
CA MET A 511 -6.53 -15.94 -13.43
C MET A 511 -5.54 -16.84 -12.71
N GLY A 512 -4.28 -16.49 -12.80
CA GLY A 512 -3.22 -17.25 -12.20
C GLY A 512 -2.02 -16.36 -11.84
N MET A 513 -0.94 -17.02 -11.48
CA MET A 513 0.35 -16.39 -11.24
C MET A 513 1.41 -17.06 -12.10
N CYS A 514 2.40 -16.26 -12.53
CA CYS A 514 3.52 -16.74 -13.32
C CYS A 514 4.53 -17.48 -12.44
N PHE A 515 4.71 -18.75 -12.67
CA PHE A 515 5.72 -19.57 -11.99
C PHE A 515 6.55 -20.34 -13.00
N VAL A 516 7.69 -20.85 -12.56
CA VAL A 516 8.55 -21.71 -13.39
C VAL A 516 7.73 -22.86 -13.94
N LYS A 517 7.85 -23.13 -15.23
CA LYS A 517 7.21 -24.30 -15.83
C LYS A 517 7.70 -25.55 -15.09
N GLY A 518 6.75 -26.30 -14.51
CA GLY A 518 7.07 -27.61 -13.97
C GLY A 518 7.72 -28.47 -15.07
N ARG A 519 8.73 -29.26 -14.68
CA ARG A 519 9.35 -30.22 -15.58
C ARG A 519 8.41 -31.37 -15.88
#